data_d78d21daecf2594e31f742409784faf3
#
_entry.id   d78d21daecf2594e31f742409784faf3
#
_cell.length_a   1.000
_cell.length_b   1.000
_cell.length_c   1.000
_cell.angle_alpha   90.00
_cell.angle_beta   90.00
_cell.angle_gamma   90.00
#
_symmetry.space_group_name_H-M   'P 1'
#
loop_
_entity.id
_entity.type
_entity.pdbx_description
1 polymer ?
#
loop_
_entity_poly.entity_id
_entity_poly.type
_entity_poly.pdbx_seq_one_letter_code
_entity_poly.pdbx_strand_id
1 'polypeptide(L)'
;MKPKTITMIKVFAVSSILALAACGGGGNGGAAPTSGSAASAEGLWIGSTSASRSLTAIVLDNGTYWVLYSVPHVSALIAGVVQGTGTSFSGSFSSSDGIDFNLEGQGINDATVSASYVATQSFNGSVTSPNPNQVFTFTSSYNSDYDQIPSVSAIAGTYTGIASVAGGDEVTTIAVSSQGLVIGTSLVSGGCQFLGTAVPRAKGNLYDLSVVASGGGACSSGTSAVTGIGYFDASAKRLHVAALNKSRSNGLIFVGVKS
;
A
#
# COMPACT_ATOMS: atom_id res chain seq x y z
N MET A 1 -65.42 31.80 -3.81
CA MET A 1 -65.85 32.18 -5.18
C MET A 1 -64.99 31.46 -6.18
N LYS A 2 -65.63 30.77 -7.10
CA LYS A 2 -65.15 30.05 -8.30
C LYS A 2 -64.51 31.04 -9.32
N PRO A 3 -63.90 30.62 -10.43
CA PRO A 3 -64.01 29.30 -11.06
C PRO A 3 -62.73 28.62 -11.56
N LYS A 4 -62.99 27.38 -11.94
CA LYS A 4 -62.26 26.45 -12.79
C LYS A 4 -62.02 26.96 -14.21
N THR A 5 -60.93 26.58 -14.86
CA THR A 5 -60.96 26.37 -16.32
C THR A 5 -60.11 25.13 -16.65
N ILE A 6 -60.74 24.16 -17.26
CA ILE A 6 -60.25 22.95 -17.91
C ILE A 6 -60.10 23.27 -19.41
N THR A 7 -59.01 22.87 -20.06
CA THR A 7 -58.99 22.69 -21.51
C THR A 7 -57.97 21.66 -21.94
N MET A 8 -58.43 20.49 -22.22
CA MET A 8 -58.42 19.62 -23.42
C MET A 8 -57.08 19.42 -24.16
N ILE A 9 -56.65 18.19 -24.09
CA ILE A 9 -56.27 17.16 -25.07
C ILE A 9 -56.06 17.63 -26.54
N LYS A 10 -54.86 17.34 -27.07
CA LYS A 10 -54.73 16.89 -28.47
C LYS A 10 -53.70 15.75 -28.56
N VAL A 11 -54.25 14.58 -28.87
CA VAL A 11 -53.58 13.39 -29.37
C VAL A 11 -53.25 13.63 -30.84
N PHE A 12 -52.03 13.41 -31.25
CA PHE A 12 -51.65 13.14 -32.63
C PHE A 12 -50.84 11.86 -32.69
N ALA A 13 -51.46 10.82 -33.12
CA ALA A 13 -50.87 9.60 -33.62
C ALA A 13 -50.50 9.83 -35.11
N VAL A 14 -49.26 9.55 -35.46
CA VAL A 14 -48.88 9.29 -36.85
C VAL A 14 -48.03 8.04 -36.88
N SER A 15 -48.58 7.08 -37.61
CA SER A 15 -48.06 5.76 -37.90
C SER A 15 -47.05 5.77 -39.04
N SER A 16 -46.19 4.74 -39.04
CA SER A 16 -45.62 4.01 -40.18
C SER A 16 -44.49 4.68 -40.95
N ILE A 17 -43.37 3.96 -41.06
CA ILE A 17 -43.07 3.10 -42.22
C ILE A 17 -41.86 2.22 -41.91
N LEU A 18 -42.03 0.90 -42.04
CA LEU A 18 -40.96 -0.07 -42.15
C LEU A 18 -40.25 0.14 -43.51
N ALA A 19 -38.93 0.20 -43.46
CA ALA A 19 -38.09 -0.10 -44.61
C ALA A 19 -37.11 -1.22 -44.20
N LEU A 20 -37.43 -2.44 -44.60
CA LEU A 20 -36.45 -3.52 -44.67
C LEU A 20 -35.51 -3.23 -45.86
N ALA A 21 -34.24 -3.01 -45.59
CA ALA A 21 -33.21 -3.21 -46.58
C ALA A 21 -32.30 -4.35 -46.07
N ALA A 22 -32.59 -5.54 -46.54
CA ALA A 22 -31.63 -6.64 -46.48
C ALA A 22 -30.57 -6.38 -47.54
N CYS A 23 -29.31 -6.21 -47.10
CA CYS A 23 -28.18 -6.40 -47.94
C CYS A 23 -27.13 -7.21 -47.17
N GLY A 24 -26.87 -8.42 -47.61
CA GLY A 24 -25.87 -9.32 -47.04
C GLY A 24 -24.47 -8.78 -47.27
N GLY A 25 -23.60 -9.02 -46.30
CA GLY A 25 -22.19 -8.79 -46.40
C GLY A 25 -21.54 -9.34 -45.14
N GLY A 26 -20.79 -10.44 -45.26
CA GLY A 26 -20.03 -11.04 -44.20
C GLY A 26 -19.05 -10.00 -43.59
N GLY A 27 -19.09 -9.86 -42.31
CA GLY A 27 -18.16 -9.01 -41.56
C GLY A 27 -17.95 -9.55 -40.18
N ASN A 28 -16.70 -9.89 -39.93
CA ASN A 28 -16.11 -10.25 -38.66
C ASN A 28 -16.90 -9.74 -37.45
N GLY A 29 -17.33 -10.67 -36.62
CA GLY A 29 -17.77 -10.35 -35.26
C GLY A 29 -16.60 -9.76 -34.49
N GLY A 30 -16.47 -8.44 -34.54
CA GLY A 30 -15.63 -7.73 -33.59
C GLY A 30 -16.20 -8.00 -32.21
N ALA A 31 -15.51 -8.80 -31.43
CA ALA A 31 -15.77 -8.88 -30.00
C ALA A 31 -15.77 -7.45 -29.48
N ALA A 32 -16.87 -7.06 -28.80
CA ALA A 32 -16.88 -5.83 -28.04
C ALA A 32 -15.62 -5.81 -27.16
N PRO A 33 -14.92 -4.67 -27.10
CA PRO A 33 -13.78 -4.58 -26.21
C PRO A 33 -14.31 -4.92 -24.82
N THR A 34 -13.85 -6.06 -24.29
CA THR A 34 -13.99 -6.34 -22.87
C THR A 34 -13.40 -5.12 -22.18
N SER A 35 -14.20 -4.41 -21.41
CA SER A 35 -13.73 -3.34 -20.54
C SER A 35 -12.77 -3.98 -19.55
N GLY A 36 -11.52 -4.10 -19.97
CA GLY A 36 -10.45 -4.48 -19.07
C GLY A 36 -10.48 -3.49 -17.91
N SER A 37 -10.47 -3.98 -16.69
CA SER A 37 -10.28 -3.15 -15.52
C SER A 37 -9.17 -2.15 -15.84
N ALA A 38 -9.49 -0.85 -15.70
CA ALA A 38 -8.50 0.19 -16.01
C ALA A 38 -7.24 -0.14 -15.21
N ALA A 39 -6.10 -0.20 -15.90
CA ALA A 39 -4.83 -0.51 -15.26
C ALA A 39 -4.63 0.42 -14.07
N SER A 40 -4.27 -0.14 -12.91
CA SER A 40 -4.03 0.61 -11.68
C SER A 40 -2.53 0.66 -11.36
N ALA A 41 -2.14 1.48 -10.39
CA ALA A 41 -0.79 1.50 -9.85
C ALA A 41 -0.51 0.33 -8.89
N GLU A 42 -1.44 -0.62 -8.74
CA GLU A 42 -1.29 -1.80 -7.91
C GLU A 42 0.03 -2.52 -8.22
N GLY A 43 0.80 -2.86 -7.19
CA GLY A 43 2.09 -3.54 -7.38
C GLY A 43 3.08 -3.33 -6.25
N LEU A 44 4.22 -4.02 -6.41
CA LEU A 44 5.45 -3.79 -5.66
C LEU A 44 6.43 -3.04 -6.56
N TRP A 45 6.94 -1.94 -6.06
CA TRP A 45 7.78 -1.01 -6.79
C TRP A 45 9.09 -0.79 -6.06
N ILE A 46 10.21 -1.03 -6.73
CA ILE A 46 11.55 -0.86 -6.16
C ILE A 46 12.27 0.26 -6.90
N GLY A 47 12.87 1.17 -6.16
CA GLY A 47 13.50 2.33 -6.77
C GLY A 47 14.32 3.18 -5.82
N SER A 48 14.44 4.45 -6.18
CA SER A 48 15.20 5.44 -5.41
C SER A 48 14.57 6.82 -5.47
N THR A 49 14.97 7.66 -4.53
CA THR A 49 14.56 9.07 -4.45
C THR A 49 15.66 10.03 -4.88
N SER A 50 15.29 11.28 -5.17
CA SER A 50 16.25 12.36 -5.44
C SER A 50 17.19 12.65 -4.27
N ALA A 51 16.88 12.17 -3.07
CA ALA A 51 17.72 12.28 -1.88
C ALA A 51 18.63 11.06 -1.66
N SER A 52 18.87 10.25 -2.71
CA SER A 52 19.72 9.05 -2.66
C SER A 52 19.29 8.00 -1.63
N ARG A 53 17.97 7.88 -1.43
CA ARG A 53 17.36 6.85 -0.59
C ARG A 53 16.87 5.71 -1.45
N SER A 54 17.01 4.47 -1.02
CA SER A 54 16.28 3.36 -1.63
C SER A 54 14.79 3.44 -1.24
N LEU A 55 13.93 2.94 -2.12
CA LEU A 55 12.48 3.00 -1.97
C LEU A 55 11.90 1.63 -2.29
N THR A 56 11.01 1.17 -1.40
CA THR A 56 10.12 0.04 -1.63
C THR A 56 8.68 0.53 -1.47
N ALA A 57 7.97 0.67 -2.57
CA ALA A 57 6.57 1.08 -2.54
C ALA A 57 5.66 -0.11 -2.84
N ILE A 58 4.59 -0.22 -2.08
CA ILE A 58 3.53 -1.20 -2.22
C ILE A 58 2.24 -0.44 -2.43
N VAL A 59 1.55 -0.68 -3.52
CA VAL A 59 0.21 -0.17 -3.78
C VAL A 59 -0.74 -1.36 -3.85
N LEU A 60 -1.72 -1.40 -2.97
CA LEU A 60 -2.69 -2.48 -2.90
C LEU A 60 -3.84 -2.27 -3.90
N ASP A 61 -4.59 -3.33 -4.13
CA ASP A 61 -5.76 -3.36 -5.03
C ASP A 61 -6.88 -2.37 -4.64
N ASN A 62 -6.95 -2.00 -3.38
CA ASN A 62 -7.89 -1.01 -2.84
C ASN A 62 -7.34 0.43 -2.82
N GLY A 63 -6.14 0.67 -3.38
CA GLY A 63 -5.49 1.96 -3.40
C GLY A 63 -4.71 2.33 -2.13
N THR A 64 -4.78 1.53 -1.07
CA THR A 64 -3.89 1.74 0.10
C THR A 64 -2.45 1.55 -0.33
N TYR A 65 -1.56 2.43 0.11
CA TYR A 65 -0.16 2.34 -0.23
C TYR A 65 0.76 2.49 0.98
N TRP A 66 1.95 1.90 0.85
CA TRP A 66 3.04 1.93 1.82
C TRP A 66 4.33 2.17 1.07
N VAL A 67 5.05 3.23 1.40
CA VAL A 67 6.33 3.58 0.79
C VAL A 67 7.40 3.61 1.86
N LEU A 68 8.17 2.54 1.97
CA LEU A 68 9.32 2.48 2.84
C LEU A 68 10.50 3.15 2.14
N TYR A 69 11.20 4.03 2.84
CA TYR A 69 12.40 4.70 2.34
C TYR A 69 13.57 4.55 3.32
N SER A 70 14.77 4.44 2.76
CA SER A 70 15.98 4.23 3.56
C SER A 70 16.62 5.54 4.02
N VAL A 71 17.57 5.42 4.93
CA VAL A 71 18.58 6.46 5.19
C VAL A 71 19.33 6.74 3.87
N PRO A 72 19.68 8.02 3.56
CA PRO A 72 20.47 8.34 2.38
C PRO A 72 21.73 7.51 2.26
N HIS A 73 21.96 6.91 1.09
CA HIS A 73 23.10 6.05 0.79
C HIS A 73 23.22 4.76 1.63
N VAL A 74 22.26 4.45 2.51
CA VAL A 74 22.29 3.25 3.37
C VAL A 74 21.00 2.46 3.18
N SER A 75 20.91 1.68 2.12
CA SER A 75 19.70 0.94 1.73
C SER A 75 19.21 -0.09 2.77
N ALA A 76 20.09 -0.54 3.65
CA ALA A 76 19.77 -1.52 4.69
C ALA A 76 19.02 -0.94 5.89
N LEU A 77 19.07 0.38 6.09
CA LEU A 77 18.44 1.07 7.22
C LEU A 77 17.20 1.86 6.74
N ILE A 78 16.03 1.50 7.24
CA ILE A 78 14.80 2.23 6.94
C ILE A 78 14.75 3.50 7.79
N ALA A 79 14.48 4.63 7.12
CA ALA A 79 14.37 5.96 7.72
C ALA A 79 12.93 6.39 7.93
N GLY A 80 11.96 5.67 7.35
CA GLY A 80 10.55 5.97 7.54
C GLY A 80 9.65 5.25 6.56
N VAL A 81 8.36 5.54 6.69
CA VAL A 81 7.31 5.04 5.81
C VAL A 81 6.25 6.10 5.56
N VAL A 82 5.88 6.28 4.29
CA VAL A 82 4.69 7.06 3.91
C VAL A 82 3.53 6.10 3.68
N GLN A 83 2.41 6.30 4.35
CA GLN A 83 1.21 5.49 4.21
C GLN A 83 0.00 6.37 3.93
N GLY A 84 -0.87 5.92 3.04
CA GLY A 84 -2.11 6.61 2.69
C GLY A 84 -3.00 5.78 1.78
N THR A 85 -4.00 6.45 1.22
CA THR A 85 -4.89 5.90 0.19
C THR A 85 -4.82 6.78 -1.04
N GLY A 86 -4.58 6.18 -2.19
CA GLY A 86 -4.49 6.89 -3.46
C GLY A 86 -5.48 6.38 -4.50
N THR A 87 -5.69 7.20 -5.50
CA THR A 87 -6.56 6.89 -6.65
C THR A 87 -5.71 6.76 -7.90
N SER A 88 -5.91 5.65 -8.62
CA SER A 88 -5.30 5.38 -9.93
C SER A 88 -6.31 5.74 -11.02
N PHE A 89 -5.92 6.60 -11.96
CA PHE A 89 -6.73 6.95 -13.12
C PHE A 89 -5.86 7.30 -14.32
N SER A 90 -6.06 6.62 -15.43
CA SER A 90 -5.41 6.92 -16.73
C SER A 90 -3.89 7.11 -16.64
N GLY A 91 -3.19 6.25 -15.91
CA GLY A 91 -1.73 6.33 -15.74
C GLY A 91 -1.26 7.36 -14.70
N SER A 92 -2.17 8.01 -14.00
CA SER A 92 -1.88 8.94 -12.91
C SER A 92 -2.32 8.33 -11.57
N PHE A 93 -1.52 8.56 -10.54
CA PHE A 93 -1.82 8.18 -9.16
C PHE A 93 -1.74 9.43 -8.27
N SER A 94 -2.72 9.63 -7.43
CA SER A 94 -2.74 10.76 -6.49
C SER A 94 -3.28 10.38 -5.12
N SER A 95 -2.70 10.98 -4.09
CA SER A 95 -3.15 10.85 -2.69
C SER A 95 -2.97 12.18 -1.97
N SER A 96 -3.94 12.52 -1.15
CA SER A 96 -3.93 13.73 -0.31
C SER A 96 -4.03 13.43 1.19
N ASP A 97 -4.08 12.15 1.58
CA ASP A 97 -4.23 11.67 2.95
C ASP A 97 -2.98 10.94 3.47
N GLY A 98 -1.86 11.09 2.78
CA GLY A 98 -0.60 10.48 3.18
C GLY A 98 -0.12 10.96 4.54
N ILE A 99 0.47 10.05 5.31
CA ILE A 99 1.19 10.35 6.54
C ILE A 99 2.60 9.80 6.41
N ASP A 100 3.59 10.64 6.63
CA ASP A 100 5.01 10.27 6.70
C ASP A 100 5.41 10.03 8.15
N PHE A 101 5.76 8.80 8.45
CA PHE A 101 6.35 8.37 9.72
C PHE A 101 7.88 8.46 9.58
N ASN A 102 8.43 9.62 9.85
CA ASN A 102 9.86 9.85 9.75
C ASN A 102 10.57 9.42 11.04
N LEU A 103 11.51 8.49 10.91
CA LEU A 103 12.31 7.97 12.02
C LEU A 103 13.62 8.75 12.25
N GLU A 104 13.92 9.75 11.40
CA GLU A 104 15.12 10.58 11.50
C GLU A 104 14.89 11.85 12.35
N GLY A 105 13.89 11.82 13.22
CA GLY A 105 13.62 12.90 14.19
C GLY A 105 12.67 14.00 13.70
N GLN A 106 12.08 13.87 12.51
CA GLN A 106 11.07 14.83 12.03
C GLN A 106 9.65 14.46 12.48
N GLY A 107 9.47 13.25 13.05
CA GLY A 107 8.20 12.80 13.60
C GLY A 107 7.18 12.42 12.51
N ILE A 108 5.92 12.66 12.81
CA ILE A 108 4.79 12.27 11.96
C ILE A 108 4.28 13.52 11.24
N ASN A 109 4.28 13.50 9.92
CA ASN A 109 3.91 14.64 9.08
C ASN A 109 2.87 14.25 8.03
N ASP A 110 2.01 15.19 7.68
CA ASP A 110 1.15 15.03 6.51
C ASP A 110 1.99 14.92 5.23
N ALA A 111 1.51 14.13 4.29
CA ALA A 111 2.15 13.97 3.00
C ALA A 111 1.12 13.87 1.87
N THR A 112 1.49 14.34 0.69
CA THR A 112 0.73 14.10 -0.54
C THR A 112 1.61 13.36 -1.54
N VAL A 113 0.99 12.49 -2.34
CA VAL A 113 1.70 11.75 -3.39
C VAL A 113 1.08 12.09 -4.74
N SER A 114 1.92 12.42 -5.71
CA SER A 114 1.54 12.60 -7.10
C SER A 114 2.51 11.82 -7.98
N ALA A 115 1.99 10.88 -8.77
CA ALA A 115 2.82 10.01 -9.59
C ALA A 115 2.17 9.68 -10.93
N SER A 116 3.00 9.30 -11.88
CA SER A 116 2.61 8.62 -13.11
C SER A 116 3.01 7.15 -13.04
N TYR A 117 2.21 6.27 -13.62
CA TYR A 117 2.53 4.86 -13.70
C TYR A 117 2.26 4.28 -15.09
N VAL A 118 3.07 3.31 -15.45
CA VAL A 118 2.76 2.33 -16.48
C VAL A 118 2.65 0.99 -15.78
N ALA A 119 1.46 0.40 -15.78
CA ALA A 119 1.17 -0.82 -15.03
C ALA A 119 2.21 -1.91 -15.30
N THR A 120 2.70 -2.57 -14.26
CA THR A 120 3.75 -3.59 -14.30
C THR A 120 5.08 -3.16 -14.95
N GLN A 121 5.34 -1.85 -15.06
CA GLN A 121 6.60 -1.33 -15.62
C GLN A 121 7.23 -0.26 -14.75
N SER A 122 6.55 0.87 -14.52
CA SER A 122 7.11 2.02 -13.79
C SER A 122 6.09 2.74 -12.93
N PHE A 123 6.57 3.30 -11.82
CA PHE A 123 5.81 4.16 -10.92
C PHE A 123 6.74 5.29 -10.44
N ASN A 124 6.56 6.49 -10.98
CA ASN A 124 7.46 7.61 -10.79
C ASN A 124 6.68 8.85 -10.36
N GLY A 125 7.20 9.60 -9.42
CA GLY A 125 6.46 10.74 -8.92
C GLY A 125 7.17 11.55 -7.85
N SER A 126 6.37 12.17 -7.01
CA SER A 126 6.85 12.98 -5.88
C SER A 126 6.00 12.74 -4.63
N VAL A 127 6.66 12.85 -3.50
CA VAL A 127 6.05 12.99 -2.18
C VAL A 127 6.32 14.41 -1.72
N THR A 128 5.27 15.12 -1.32
CA THR A 128 5.35 16.48 -0.78
C THR A 128 4.88 16.45 0.66
N SER A 129 5.74 16.91 1.57
CA SER A 129 5.39 17.19 2.97
C SER A 129 5.26 18.71 3.16
N PRO A 130 4.11 19.22 3.61
CA PRO A 130 3.93 20.66 3.82
C PRO A 130 4.65 21.19 5.04
N ASN A 131 5.05 20.30 5.98
CA ASN A 131 5.70 20.73 7.22
C ASN A 131 6.75 19.68 7.67
N PRO A 132 8.07 19.96 7.51
CA PRO A 132 8.64 21.06 6.76
C PRO A 132 8.31 20.95 5.26
N ASN A 133 8.27 22.09 4.57
CA ASN A 133 7.98 22.10 3.13
C ASN A 133 9.10 21.41 2.34
N GLN A 134 8.91 20.14 2.06
CA GLN A 134 9.88 19.29 1.37
C GLN A 134 9.20 18.54 0.22
N VAL A 135 9.91 18.41 -0.88
CA VAL A 135 9.48 17.61 -2.03
C VAL A 135 10.59 16.65 -2.39
N PHE A 136 10.26 15.36 -2.41
CA PHE A 136 11.16 14.31 -2.87
C PHE A 136 10.57 13.68 -4.11
N THR A 137 11.34 13.64 -5.19
CA THR A 137 10.97 12.85 -6.36
C THR A 137 11.48 11.43 -6.23
N PHE A 138 10.78 10.50 -6.86
CA PHE A 138 11.19 9.09 -6.91
C PHE A 138 11.00 8.50 -8.30
N THR A 139 11.83 7.52 -8.59
CA THR A 139 11.71 6.66 -9.77
C THR A 139 11.76 5.21 -9.31
N SER A 140 10.86 4.38 -9.83
CA SER A 140 10.79 2.97 -9.48
C SER A 140 10.32 2.10 -10.63
N SER A 141 10.75 0.84 -10.59
CA SER A 141 10.36 -0.21 -11.51
C SER A 141 9.52 -1.26 -10.81
N TYR A 142 8.65 -1.91 -11.56
CA TYR A 142 7.85 -3.02 -11.07
C TYR A 142 8.74 -4.18 -10.65
N ASN A 143 8.41 -4.80 -9.51
CA ASN A 143 9.01 -6.04 -9.08
C ASN A 143 8.00 -7.19 -9.23
N SER A 144 8.32 -8.14 -10.11
CA SER A 144 7.47 -9.28 -10.42
C SER A 144 7.31 -10.28 -9.26
N ASP A 145 8.03 -10.11 -8.16
CA ASP A 145 7.76 -10.84 -6.93
C ASP A 145 6.34 -10.61 -6.43
N TYR A 146 5.73 -9.45 -6.79
CA TYR A 146 4.33 -9.15 -6.51
C TYR A 146 3.36 -10.19 -7.09
N ASP A 147 3.67 -10.76 -8.25
CA ASP A 147 2.80 -11.70 -8.97
C ASP A 147 2.83 -13.12 -8.41
N GLN A 148 3.73 -13.39 -7.46
CA GLN A 148 3.83 -14.71 -6.83
C GLN A 148 2.68 -14.90 -5.81
N ILE A 149 2.31 -16.15 -5.59
CA ILE A 149 1.29 -16.49 -4.61
C ILE A 149 1.93 -16.52 -3.21
N PRO A 150 1.48 -15.68 -2.26
CA PRO A 150 2.03 -15.69 -0.92
C PRO A 150 1.64 -16.97 -0.17
N SER A 151 2.55 -17.48 0.64
CA SER A 151 2.27 -18.61 1.53
C SER A 151 2.88 -18.37 2.91
N VAL A 152 2.20 -18.81 3.96
CA VAL A 152 2.76 -18.71 5.32
C VAL A 152 4.08 -19.47 5.43
N SER A 153 4.23 -20.59 4.73
CA SER A 153 5.47 -21.37 4.73
C SER A 153 6.67 -20.60 4.19
N ALA A 154 6.47 -19.67 3.26
CA ALA A 154 7.55 -18.84 2.73
C ALA A 154 8.15 -17.92 3.81
N ILE A 155 7.28 -17.35 4.65
CA ILE A 155 7.69 -16.44 5.73
C ILE A 155 7.89 -17.13 7.08
N ALA A 156 7.53 -18.41 7.23
CA ALA A 156 7.75 -19.13 8.49
C ALA A 156 9.24 -19.22 8.82
N GLY A 157 9.62 -18.89 10.05
CA GLY A 157 11.01 -18.90 10.52
C GLY A 157 11.28 -17.77 11.49
N THR A 158 12.57 -17.62 11.83
CA THR A 158 13.05 -16.60 12.77
C THR A 158 13.78 -15.50 12.01
N TYR A 159 13.52 -14.27 12.39
CA TYR A 159 14.12 -13.06 11.82
C TYR A 159 14.76 -12.24 12.91
N THR A 160 15.98 -11.75 12.68
CA THR A 160 16.61 -10.77 13.54
C THR A 160 16.78 -9.47 12.78
N GLY A 161 16.36 -8.37 13.40
CA GLY A 161 16.36 -7.07 12.77
C GLY A 161 16.06 -5.93 13.74
N ILE A 162 15.65 -4.82 13.17
CA ILE A 162 15.32 -3.61 13.92
C ILE A 162 13.80 -3.39 13.85
N ALA A 163 13.18 -3.26 15.01
CA ALA A 163 11.83 -2.77 15.18
C ALA A 163 11.90 -1.28 15.52
N SER A 164 11.43 -0.44 14.61
CA SER A 164 11.44 1.01 14.75
C SER A 164 10.03 1.52 15.04
N VAL A 165 9.90 2.35 16.04
CA VAL A 165 8.68 3.01 16.49
C VAL A 165 8.96 4.49 16.77
N ALA A 166 7.93 5.31 16.95
CA ALA A 166 8.11 6.75 17.21
C ALA A 166 9.00 7.04 18.45
N GLY A 167 9.07 6.12 19.40
CA GLY A 167 9.88 6.24 20.62
C GLY A 167 11.33 5.76 20.49
N GLY A 168 11.71 5.15 19.38
CA GLY A 168 13.09 4.66 19.13
C GLY A 168 13.17 3.31 18.44
N ASP A 169 14.38 2.83 18.31
CA ASP A 169 14.73 1.60 17.63
C ASP A 169 15.10 0.50 18.63
N GLU A 170 14.63 -0.72 18.39
CA GLU A 170 14.95 -1.86 19.21
C GLU A 170 15.43 -3.03 18.33
N VAL A 171 16.59 -3.60 18.65
CA VAL A 171 17.00 -4.87 18.06
C VAL A 171 16.05 -5.96 18.53
N THR A 172 15.39 -6.62 17.59
CA THR A 172 14.26 -7.50 17.86
C THR A 172 14.42 -8.81 17.11
N THR A 173 14.06 -9.90 17.77
CA THR A 173 13.88 -11.20 17.12
C THR A 173 12.38 -11.45 16.96
N ILE A 174 11.95 -11.79 15.73
CA ILE A 174 10.57 -12.16 15.40
C ILE A 174 10.55 -13.59 14.87
N ALA A 175 9.68 -14.41 15.42
CA ALA A 175 9.36 -15.74 14.89
C ALA A 175 7.97 -15.72 14.25
N VAL A 176 7.89 -16.26 13.04
CA VAL A 176 6.61 -16.53 12.34
C VAL A 176 6.42 -18.04 12.28
N SER A 177 5.33 -18.54 12.86
CA SER A 177 5.01 -19.97 12.82
C SER A 177 4.47 -20.40 11.44
N SER A 178 4.40 -21.72 11.20
CA SER A 178 3.78 -22.27 9.99
C SER A 178 2.28 -22.00 9.88
N GLN A 179 1.64 -21.51 10.92
CA GLN A 179 0.24 -21.07 10.95
C GLN A 179 0.09 -19.54 10.86
N GLY A 180 1.20 -18.78 10.72
CA GLY A 180 1.17 -17.33 10.64
C GLY A 180 1.08 -16.62 11.99
N LEU A 181 1.26 -17.33 13.12
CA LEU A 181 1.43 -16.68 14.42
C LEU A 181 2.77 -15.94 14.45
N VAL A 182 2.73 -14.69 14.86
CA VAL A 182 3.90 -13.82 15.00
C VAL A 182 4.18 -13.62 16.48
N ILE A 183 5.41 -13.95 16.89
CA ILE A 183 5.92 -13.69 18.25
C ILE A 183 7.24 -12.95 18.11
N GLY A 184 7.37 -11.82 18.77
CA GLY A 184 8.61 -11.03 18.77
C GLY A 184 9.03 -10.61 20.15
N THR A 185 10.35 -10.46 20.32
CA THR A 185 10.95 -10.01 21.59
C THR A 185 12.12 -9.09 21.28
N SER A 186 12.10 -7.92 21.88
CA SER A 186 13.25 -7.01 21.89
C SER A 186 14.40 -7.66 22.68
N LEU A 187 15.62 -7.45 22.22
CA LEU A 187 16.82 -7.90 22.92
C LEU A 187 17.21 -6.98 24.09
N VAL A 188 16.53 -5.84 24.23
CA VAL A 188 16.70 -4.94 25.37
C VAL A 188 15.94 -5.47 26.58
N SER A 189 16.57 -5.51 27.74
CA SER A 189 15.91 -5.94 28.98
C SER A 189 14.71 -5.04 29.31
N GLY A 190 13.51 -5.64 29.47
CA GLY A 190 12.26 -4.90 29.66
C GLY A 190 11.74 -4.21 28.40
N GLY A 191 12.33 -4.48 27.23
CA GLY A 191 11.89 -3.97 25.92
C GLY A 191 10.57 -4.59 25.45
N CYS A 192 10.22 -4.28 24.21
CA CYS A 192 8.93 -4.67 23.64
C CYS A 192 8.81 -6.18 23.42
N GLN A 193 7.60 -6.69 23.64
CA GLN A 193 7.12 -7.98 23.18
C GLN A 193 6.06 -7.74 22.10
N PHE A 194 6.08 -8.55 21.08
CA PHE A 194 5.16 -8.47 19.95
C PHE A 194 4.40 -9.78 19.82
N LEU A 195 3.09 -9.71 19.73
CA LEU A 195 2.22 -10.87 19.50
C LEU A 195 1.21 -10.54 18.41
N GLY A 196 1.07 -11.42 17.42
CA GLY A 196 0.18 -11.12 16.32
C GLY A 196 0.03 -12.24 15.31
N THR A 197 -0.46 -11.86 14.13
CA THR A 197 -0.68 -12.77 13.01
C THR A 197 -0.21 -12.15 11.70
N ALA A 198 0.21 -13.01 10.78
CA ALA A 198 0.51 -12.69 9.39
C ALA A 198 -0.35 -13.60 8.50
N VAL A 199 -1.21 -12.99 7.68
CA VAL A 199 -2.15 -13.71 6.80
C VAL A 199 -1.83 -13.38 5.35
N PRO A 200 -1.61 -14.39 4.47
CA PRO A 200 -1.39 -14.16 3.06
C PRO A 200 -2.56 -13.40 2.43
N ARG A 201 -2.27 -12.39 1.62
CA ARG A 201 -3.29 -11.65 0.87
C ARG A 201 -3.78 -12.45 -0.33
N ALA A 202 -5.01 -12.18 -0.76
CA ALA A 202 -5.57 -12.75 -1.96
C ALA A 202 -4.94 -12.20 -3.26
N LYS A 203 -4.37 -10.98 -3.18
CA LYS A 203 -3.67 -10.32 -4.29
C LYS A 203 -2.31 -9.81 -3.82
N GLY A 204 -1.32 -10.01 -4.68
CA GLY A 204 0.07 -9.69 -4.42
C GLY A 204 0.74 -10.67 -3.46
N ASN A 205 2.05 -10.78 -3.56
CA ASN A 205 2.87 -11.61 -2.67
C ASN A 205 3.15 -10.86 -1.35
N LEU A 206 2.10 -10.62 -0.60
CA LEU A 206 2.08 -9.78 0.60
C LEU A 206 1.30 -10.47 1.71
N TYR A 207 1.44 -9.93 2.93
CA TYR A 207 0.81 -10.46 4.13
C TYR A 207 0.12 -9.34 4.89
N ASP A 208 -1.15 -9.52 5.24
CA ASP A 208 -1.84 -8.66 6.19
C ASP A 208 -1.36 -8.98 7.60
N LEU A 209 -0.98 -7.95 8.33
CA LEU A 209 -0.43 -8.06 9.68
C LEU A 209 -1.35 -7.43 10.71
N SER A 210 -1.48 -8.11 11.85
CA SER A 210 -2.12 -7.56 13.05
C SER A 210 -1.23 -7.91 14.23
N VAL A 211 -0.66 -6.90 14.89
CA VAL A 211 0.34 -7.08 15.96
C VAL A 211 -0.02 -6.20 17.14
N VAL A 212 0.10 -6.75 18.34
CA VAL A 212 0.06 -6.01 19.60
C VAL A 212 1.48 -5.93 20.13
N ALA A 213 1.98 -4.73 20.30
CA ALA A 213 3.19 -4.46 21.08
C ALA A 213 2.80 -4.29 22.54
N SER A 214 3.60 -4.84 23.45
CA SER A 214 3.49 -4.68 24.89
C SER A 214 4.87 -4.77 25.52
N GLY A 215 5.05 -4.30 26.73
CA GLY A 215 6.32 -4.41 27.43
C GLY A 215 6.41 -3.53 28.66
N GLY A 216 7.58 -3.52 29.28
CA GLY A 216 7.93 -2.68 30.42
C GLY A 216 8.27 -1.25 30.04
N GLY A 217 8.85 -0.49 30.96
CA GLY A 217 9.26 0.90 30.76
C GLY A 217 10.33 1.12 29.69
N ALA A 218 11.02 0.05 29.26
CA ALA A 218 11.98 0.11 28.15
C ALA A 218 11.37 -0.21 26.77
N CYS A 219 10.07 -0.51 26.71
CA CYS A 219 9.38 -0.71 25.43
C CYS A 219 8.99 0.64 24.83
N SER A 220 9.68 1.05 23.78
CA SER A 220 9.48 2.32 23.09
C SER A 220 8.08 2.46 22.44
N SER A 221 7.42 1.33 22.11
CA SER A 221 6.04 1.33 21.59
C SER A 221 4.98 1.51 22.68
N GLY A 222 5.33 1.28 23.96
CA GLY A 222 4.34 1.08 25.01
C GLY A 222 3.41 -0.11 24.69
N THR A 223 2.12 0.00 25.05
CA THR A 223 1.10 -0.97 24.63
C THR A 223 0.32 -0.40 23.45
N SER A 224 0.45 -0.98 22.27
CA SER A 224 -0.24 -0.53 21.07
C SER A 224 -0.63 -1.70 20.17
N ALA A 225 -1.81 -1.60 19.53
CA ALA A 225 -2.25 -2.50 18.50
C ALA A 225 -2.06 -1.81 17.14
N VAL A 226 -1.38 -2.50 16.23
CA VAL A 226 -1.09 -2.01 14.89
C VAL A 226 -1.51 -3.02 13.84
N THR A 227 -1.94 -2.53 12.68
CA THR A 227 -2.26 -3.34 11.50
C THR A 227 -1.52 -2.79 10.30
N GLY A 228 -1.16 -3.66 9.38
CA GLY A 228 -0.39 -3.22 8.22
C GLY A 228 -0.04 -4.34 7.27
N ILE A 229 1.11 -4.19 6.62
CA ILE A 229 1.53 -5.04 5.52
C ILE A 229 2.92 -5.63 5.77
N GLY A 230 3.13 -6.85 5.33
CA GLY A 230 4.44 -7.51 5.27
C GLY A 230 4.79 -7.88 3.83
N TYR A 231 6.05 -7.70 3.49
CA TYR A 231 6.66 -8.18 2.25
C TYR A 231 7.93 -8.98 2.58
N PHE A 232 8.06 -10.14 1.98
CA PHE A 232 9.24 -10.98 2.12
C PHE A 232 10.04 -10.98 0.82
N ASP A 233 11.23 -10.35 0.87
CA ASP A 233 12.22 -10.47 -0.19
C ASP A 233 12.95 -11.81 -0.03
N ALA A 234 12.58 -12.77 -0.85
CA ALA A 234 13.15 -14.12 -0.81
C ALA A 234 14.63 -14.13 -1.23
N SER A 235 15.05 -13.21 -2.09
CA SER A 235 16.43 -13.12 -2.60
C SER A 235 17.38 -12.65 -1.49
N ALA A 236 16.96 -11.65 -0.72
CA ALA A 236 17.70 -11.11 0.41
C ALA A 236 17.38 -11.84 1.74
N LYS A 237 16.43 -12.78 1.73
CA LYS A 237 15.86 -13.44 2.93
C LYS A 237 15.39 -12.41 3.97
N ARG A 238 14.80 -11.32 3.52
CA ARG A 238 14.47 -10.17 4.37
C ARG A 238 12.96 -9.96 4.44
N LEU A 239 12.47 -9.84 5.67
CA LEU A 239 11.08 -9.49 5.94
C LEU A 239 11.00 -7.97 6.21
N HIS A 240 10.18 -7.29 5.43
CA HIS A 240 9.82 -5.90 5.62
C HIS A 240 8.40 -5.82 6.16
N VAL A 241 8.21 -5.07 7.22
CA VAL A 241 6.90 -4.85 7.86
C VAL A 241 6.69 -3.36 8.05
N ALA A 242 5.51 -2.89 7.75
CA ALA A 242 5.04 -1.57 8.13
C ALA A 242 3.59 -1.69 8.63
N ALA A 243 3.33 -1.24 9.84
CA ALA A 243 2.03 -1.34 10.47
C ALA A 243 1.74 -0.11 11.32
N LEU A 244 0.49 0.37 11.32
CA LEU A 244 0.07 1.56 12.03
C LEU A 244 -1.08 1.25 12.98
N ASN A 245 -1.21 2.05 14.04
CA ASN A 245 -2.41 2.05 14.85
C ASN A 245 -3.58 2.68 14.07
N LYS A 246 -4.80 2.47 14.55
CA LYS A 246 -6.03 2.92 13.86
C LYS A 246 -6.07 4.44 13.61
N SER A 247 -5.49 5.23 14.52
CA SER A 247 -5.44 6.70 14.39
C SER A 247 -4.28 7.20 13.52
N ARG A 248 -3.41 6.30 13.04
CA ARG A 248 -2.20 6.64 12.28
C ARG A 248 -1.28 7.62 13.01
N SER A 249 -1.32 7.60 14.34
CA SER A 249 -0.49 8.44 15.22
C SER A 249 0.68 7.68 15.84
N ASN A 250 0.78 6.38 15.57
CA ASN A 250 1.89 5.53 15.98
C ASN A 250 1.97 4.32 15.05
N GLY A 251 3.14 3.74 14.92
CA GLY A 251 3.37 2.62 14.03
C GLY A 251 4.58 1.79 14.43
N LEU A 252 4.72 0.68 13.74
CA LEU A 252 5.83 -0.24 13.83
C LEU A 252 6.39 -0.47 12.42
N ILE A 253 7.67 -0.24 12.24
CA ILE A 253 8.42 -0.69 11.07
C ILE A 253 9.39 -1.77 11.55
N PHE A 254 9.41 -2.91 10.90
CA PHE A 254 10.39 -3.95 11.17
C PHE A 254 11.06 -4.38 9.87
N VAL A 255 12.38 -4.43 9.90
CA VAL A 255 13.17 -5.03 8.83
C VAL A 255 14.15 -6.01 9.45
N GLY A 256 13.99 -7.28 9.10
CA GLY A 256 14.81 -8.36 9.67
C GLY A 256 15.21 -9.39 8.63
N VAL A 257 16.37 -10.02 8.87
CA VAL A 257 16.92 -11.08 8.03
C VAL A 257 16.55 -12.43 8.64
N LYS A 258 16.11 -13.36 7.79
CA LYS A 258 15.78 -14.73 8.16
C LYS A 258 17.04 -15.51 8.51
N SER A 259 17.05 -16.16 9.67
CA SER A 259 18.13 -17.05 10.14
C SER A 259 18.17 -18.35 9.36
#